data_8f49fdcff9729d207fa2c2f47e2db95a
#
_entry.id   8f49fdcff9729d207fa2c2f47e2db95a
#
_cell.length_a   1.000
_cell.length_b   1.000
_cell.length_c   1.000
_cell.angle_alpha   90.00
_cell.angle_beta   90.00
_cell.angle_gamma   90.00
#
_symmetry.space_group_name_H-M   'P 1'
#
loop_
_entity.id
_entity.type
_entity.pdbx_description
1 polymer ?
#
loop_
_entity_poly.entity_id
_entity_poly.type
_entity_poly.pdbx_seq_one_letter_code
_entity_poly.pdbx_strand_id
1 'polypeptide(L)'
;MKTKLELIDAITGLMATVGDRLGNDGEGDAERDFMAAGCPQRLQPLVRTLPTSSMHLLAEIAEGPVSVVGLAARSGRLKGTVSKHVQRLVEAGLVARTPVPGNRKEIELGLTADGELVADLHRKLHEEMDRGTRDFLLRYSGTDLQVLVKVLGDLAGAHKDGVRLVPPAARP
;
A
#
# COMPACT_ATOMS: atom_id res chain seq x y z
N MET A 1 18.54 -24.19 -25.78
CA MET A 1 18.77 -23.02 -24.88
C MET A 1 18.03 -21.84 -25.47
N LYS A 2 17.19 -21.14 -24.71
CA LYS A 2 16.47 -19.93 -25.19
C LYS A 2 17.47 -18.82 -25.47
N THR A 3 17.27 -18.08 -26.56
CA THR A 3 18.03 -16.87 -26.88
C THR A 3 17.72 -15.75 -25.88
N LYS A 4 18.57 -14.72 -25.83
CA LYS A 4 18.33 -13.54 -24.97
C LYS A 4 17.00 -12.83 -25.33
N LEU A 5 16.65 -12.78 -26.63
CA LEU A 5 15.38 -12.16 -27.06
C LEU A 5 14.19 -12.98 -26.62
N GLU A 6 14.20 -14.31 -26.78
CA GLU A 6 13.13 -15.19 -26.29
C GLU A 6 12.95 -15.11 -24.77
N LEU A 7 14.01 -14.86 -24.00
CA LEU A 7 13.93 -14.63 -22.56
C LEU A 7 13.29 -13.26 -22.23
N ILE A 8 13.65 -12.21 -22.98
CA ILE A 8 13.06 -10.87 -22.80
C ILE A 8 11.56 -10.91 -23.10
N ASP A 9 11.14 -11.55 -24.19
CA ASP A 9 9.74 -11.69 -24.57
C ASP A 9 8.96 -12.46 -23.51
N ALA A 10 9.53 -13.54 -22.97
CA ALA A 10 8.93 -14.32 -21.90
C ALA A 10 8.78 -13.49 -20.61
N ILE A 11 9.81 -12.71 -20.23
CA ILE A 11 9.77 -11.84 -19.04
C ILE A 11 8.69 -10.77 -19.22
N THR A 12 8.61 -10.12 -20.38
CA THR A 12 7.60 -9.10 -20.67
C THR A 12 6.19 -9.67 -20.54
N GLY A 13 5.94 -10.86 -21.09
CA GLY A 13 4.64 -11.53 -20.95
C GLY A 13 4.32 -11.93 -19.52
N LEU A 14 5.30 -12.41 -18.75
CA LEU A 14 5.12 -12.74 -17.34
C LEU A 14 4.85 -11.49 -16.47
N MET A 15 5.52 -10.37 -16.75
CA MET A 15 5.27 -9.12 -16.05
C MET A 15 3.83 -8.63 -16.24
N ALA A 16 3.31 -8.69 -17.48
CA ALA A 16 1.91 -8.38 -17.77
C ALA A 16 0.96 -9.31 -16.99
N THR A 17 1.22 -10.63 -17.04
CA THR A 17 0.41 -11.63 -16.32
C THR A 17 0.44 -11.42 -14.80
N VAL A 18 1.60 -11.09 -14.23
CA VAL A 18 1.72 -10.79 -12.79
C VAL A 18 0.97 -9.50 -12.47
N GLY A 19 1.13 -8.46 -13.30
CA GLY A 19 0.40 -7.20 -13.13
C GLY A 19 -1.11 -7.39 -13.14
N ASP A 20 -1.62 -8.18 -14.08
CA ASP A 20 -3.06 -8.49 -14.17
C ASP A 20 -3.56 -9.30 -12.95
N ARG A 21 -2.77 -10.26 -12.48
CA ARG A 21 -3.16 -11.09 -11.30
C ARG A 21 -3.09 -10.34 -9.97
N LEU A 22 -2.11 -9.46 -9.81
CA LEU A 22 -1.93 -8.68 -8.58
C LEU A 22 -2.77 -7.38 -8.60
N GLY A 23 -3.15 -6.90 -9.79
CA GLY A 23 -3.96 -5.69 -9.96
C GLY A 23 -5.47 -5.96 -10.11
N ASN A 24 -5.87 -7.19 -10.40
CA ASN A 24 -7.28 -7.57 -10.45
C ASN A 24 -7.73 -8.02 -9.07
N ASP A 25 -8.54 -7.18 -8.44
CA ASP A 25 -9.45 -7.57 -7.37
C ASP A 25 -10.50 -8.50 -8.02
N GLY A 26 -10.15 -9.80 -8.18
CA GLY A 26 -11.08 -10.81 -8.71
C GLY A 26 -12.35 -10.91 -7.86
N GLU A 27 -13.34 -11.67 -8.31
CA GLU A 27 -14.54 -11.99 -7.52
C GLU A 27 -14.15 -12.58 -6.16
N GLY A 28 -14.25 -11.76 -5.11
CA GLY A 28 -13.78 -12.06 -3.76
C GLY A 28 -12.47 -11.31 -3.45
N ASP A 29 -12.59 -10.12 -2.87
CA ASP A 29 -11.46 -9.37 -2.34
C ASP A 29 -10.95 -10.06 -1.07
N ALA A 30 -10.00 -10.99 -1.24
CA ALA A 30 -9.44 -11.81 -0.17
C ALA A 30 -8.85 -10.95 0.96
N GLU A 31 -8.32 -9.77 0.64
CA GLU A 31 -7.78 -8.82 1.62
C GLU A 31 -8.90 -8.25 2.50
N ARG A 32 -10.02 -7.85 1.88
CA ARG A 32 -11.20 -7.35 2.61
C ARG A 32 -11.89 -8.46 3.39
N ASP A 33 -11.93 -9.68 2.86
CA ASP A 33 -12.46 -10.83 3.58
C ASP A 33 -11.63 -11.16 4.81
N PHE A 34 -10.30 -11.13 4.70
CA PHE A 34 -9.39 -11.30 5.84
C PHE A 34 -9.64 -10.24 6.91
N MET A 35 -9.70 -8.97 6.53
CA MET A 35 -9.95 -7.87 7.45
C MET A 35 -11.35 -7.95 8.07
N ALA A 36 -12.37 -8.27 7.28
CA ALA A 36 -13.74 -8.41 7.77
C ALA A 36 -13.90 -9.57 8.75
N ALA A 37 -13.22 -10.70 8.50
CA ALA A 37 -13.24 -11.84 9.42
C ALA A 37 -12.60 -11.52 10.78
N GLY A 38 -11.59 -10.65 10.80
CA GLY A 38 -10.90 -10.23 12.02
C GLY A 38 -11.59 -9.10 12.79
N CYS A 39 -12.65 -8.48 12.24
CA CYS A 39 -13.25 -7.29 12.84
C CYS A 39 -14.65 -7.57 13.45
N PRO A 40 -15.08 -6.80 14.46
CA PRO A 40 -16.45 -6.88 14.99
C PRO A 40 -17.50 -6.72 13.88
N GLN A 41 -18.62 -7.44 14.00
CA GLN A 41 -19.69 -7.46 13.00
C GLN A 41 -20.16 -6.05 12.57
N ARG A 42 -20.18 -5.09 13.47
CA ARG A 42 -20.58 -3.69 13.21
C ARG A 42 -19.63 -2.95 12.25
N LEU A 43 -18.36 -3.34 12.18
CA LEU A 43 -17.35 -2.71 11.31
C LEU A 43 -17.16 -3.43 9.97
N GLN A 44 -17.66 -4.66 9.83
CA GLN A 44 -17.49 -5.45 8.61
C GLN A 44 -17.99 -4.75 7.34
N PRO A 45 -19.20 -4.14 7.31
CA PRO A 45 -19.65 -3.41 6.12
C PRO A 45 -18.74 -2.24 5.76
N LEU A 46 -18.20 -1.54 6.78
CA LEU A 46 -17.30 -0.42 6.61
C LEU A 46 -15.98 -0.87 5.99
N VAL A 47 -15.35 -1.91 6.55
CA VAL A 47 -14.08 -2.47 6.05
C VAL A 47 -14.21 -2.94 4.60
N ARG A 48 -15.33 -3.54 4.22
CA ARG A 48 -15.59 -3.99 2.85
C ARG A 48 -15.75 -2.86 1.83
N THR A 49 -16.13 -1.67 2.27
CA THR A 49 -16.42 -0.53 1.37
C THR A 49 -15.37 0.58 1.39
N LEU A 50 -14.48 0.61 2.41
CA LEU A 50 -13.42 1.61 2.49
C LEU A 50 -12.41 1.44 1.35
N PRO A 51 -12.06 2.52 0.63
CA PRO A 51 -10.99 2.47 -0.37
C PRO A 51 -9.65 2.07 0.25
N THR A 52 -8.86 1.24 -0.43
CA THR A 52 -7.51 0.83 0.01
C THR A 52 -6.62 2.02 0.36
N SER A 53 -6.70 3.11 -0.43
CA SER A 53 -5.97 4.36 -0.13
C SER A 53 -6.39 5.01 1.19
N SER A 54 -7.63 4.82 1.66
CA SER A 54 -8.05 5.28 2.99
C SER A 54 -7.47 4.40 4.09
N MET A 55 -7.39 3.07 3.87
CA MET A 55 -6.76 2.13 4.80
C MET A 55 -5.27 2.44 5.00
N HIS A 56 -4.53 2.72 3.91
CA HIS A 56 -3.13 3.12 4.02
C HIS A 56 -2.96 4.41 4.82
N LEU A 57 -3.80 5.44 4.58
CA LEU A 57 -3.73 6.67 5.37
C LEU A 57 -4.11 6.46 6.84
N LEU A 58 -5.05 5.54 7.13
CA LEU A 58 -5.39 5.15 8.49
C LEU A 58 -4.17 4.54 9.20
N ALA A 59 -3.44 3.65 8.52
CA ALA A 59 -2.21 3.06 9.03
C ALA A 59 -1.12 4.11 9.31
N GLU A 60 -0.97 5.12 8.44
CA GLU A 60 -0.04 6.22 8.66
C GLU A 60 -0.43 7.12 9.86
N ILE A 61 -1.74 7.32 10.10
CA ILE A 61 -2.22 8.04 11.30
C ILE A 61 -1.96 7.22 12.57
N ALA A 62 -1.95 5.90 12.49
CA ALA A 62 -1.61 5.00 13.61
C ALA A 62 -0.19 5.19 14.15
N GLU A 63 0.73 5.72 13.34
CA GLU A 63 2.12 6.02 13.77
C GLU A 63 2.20 7.19 14.77
N GLY A 64 1.12 7.93 14.96
CA GLY A 64 1.00 9.03 15.90
C GLY A 64 0.23 10.23 15.36
N PRO A 65 -0.14 11.18 16.24
CA PRO A 65 -0.89 12.36 15.85
C PRO A 65 -0.22 13.14 14.72
N VAL A 66 -1.00 13.55 13.73
CA VAL A 66 -0.47 14.21 12.54
C VAL A 66 -1.49 15.20 11.95
N SER A 67 -1.03 16.33 11.41
CA SER A 67 -1.90 17.24 10.65
C SER A 67 -2.16 16.70 9.24
N VAL A 68 -3.22 17.20 8.58
CA VAL A 68 -3.51 16.83 7.17
C VAL A 68 -2.33 17.18 6.24
N VAL A 69 -1.60 18.27 6.54
CA VAL A 69 -0.41 18.67 5.77
C VAL A 69 0.74 17.71 6.02
N GLY A 70 0.99 17.36 7.27
CA GLY A 70 2.01 16.37 7.65
C GLY A 70 1.73 15.00 7.05
N LEU A 71 0.47 14.55 7.08
CA LEU A 71 0.04 13.29 6.47
C LEU A 71 0.22 13.30 4.94
N ALA A 72 -0.06 14.43 4.27
CA ALA A 72 0.18 14.57 2.85
C ALA A 72 1.67 14.49 2.50
N ALA A 73 2.53 15.14 3.29
CA ALA A 73 3.98 15.08 3.12
C ALA A 73 4.52 13.66 3.36
N ARG A 74 4.05 12.97 4.43
CA ARG A 74 4.44 11.60 4.77
C ARG A 74 4.04 10.60 3.68
N SER A 75 2.80 10.68 3.20
CA SER A 75 2.27 9.77 2.18
C SER A 75 2.74 10.08 0.74
N GLY A 76 3.42 11.19 0.51
CA GLY A 76 3.80 11.64 -0.83
C GLY A 76 2.60 11.98 -1.73
N ARG A 77 1.41 12.23 -1.15
CA ARG A 77 0.16 12.46 -1.88
C ARG A 77 -0.24 13.94 -1.86
N LEU A 78 -1.03 14.34 -2.85
CA LEU A 78 -1.58 15.70 -2.88
C LEU A 78 -2.49 15.97 -1.69
N LYS A 79 -2.33 17.12 -1.02
CA LYS A 79 -3.13 17.54 0.15
C LYS A 79 -4.64 17.39 -0.08
N GLY A 80 -5.15 17.78 -1.26
CA GLY A 80 -6.56 17.66 -1.60
C GLY A 80 -7.07 16.21 -1.59
N THR A 81 -6.26 15.28 -2.11
CA THR A 81 -6.54 13.84 -2.09
C THR A 81 -6.57 13.31 -0.66
N VAL A 82 -5.53 13.64 0.14
CA VAL A 82 -5.46 13.23 1.56
C VAL A 82 -6.65 13.79 2.34
N SER A 83 -6.99 15.07 2.16
CA SER A 83 -8.13 15.69 2.83
C SER A 83 -9.46 14.97 2.56
N LYS A 84 -9.68 14.52 1.32
CA LYS A 84 -10.88 13.76 0.93
C LYS A 84 -10.94 12.38 1.61
N HIS A 85 -9.82 11.67 1.70
CA HIS A 85 -9.76 10.38 2.38
C HIS A 85 -9.89 10.54 3.90
N VAL A 86 -9.22 11.53 4.49
CA VAL A 86 -9.37 11.86 5.92
C VAL A 86 -10.83 12.18 6.25
N GLN A 87 -11.53 12.96 5.40
CA GLN A 87 -12.94 13.26 5.63
C GLN A 87 -13.79 11.98 5.69
N ARG A 88 -13.56 11.03 4.78
CA ARG A 88 -14.24 9.72 4.81
C ARG A 88 -13.93 8.93 6.08
N LEU A 89 -12.67 8.94 6.54
CA LEU A 89 -12.28 8.25 7.78
C LEU A 89 -12.93 8.87 9.02
N VAL A 90 -13.08 10.20 9.04
CA VAL A 90 -13.80 10.91 10.12
C VAL A 90 -15.29 10.60 10.09
N GLU A 91 -15.93 10.64 8.90
CA GLU A 91 -17.34 10.26 8.72
C GLU A 91 -17.62 8.80 9.09
N ALA A 92 -16.63 7.93 8.85
CA ALA A 92 -16.65 6.53 9.24
C ALA A 92 -16.40 6.29 10.73
N GLY A 93 -16.09 7.34 11.51
CA GLY A 93 -15.79 7.23 12.94
C GLY A 93 -14.46 6.56 13.28
N LEU A 94 -13.53 6.44 12.32
CA LEU A 94 -12.21 5.83 12.51
C LEU A 94 -11.13 6.84 12.92
N VAL A 95 -11.32 8.11 12.56
CA VAL A 95 -10.38 9.20 12.83
C VAL A 95 -11.11 10.33 13.55
N ALA A 96 -10.48 10.87 14.58
CA ALA A 96 -10.91 12.08 15.26
C ALA A 96 -10.03 13.26 14.86
N ARG A 97 -10.63 14.46 14.87
CA ARG A 97 -9.94 15.74 14.70
C ARG A 97 -9.87 16.43 16.04
N THR A 98 -8.68 16.68 16.54
CA THR A 98 -8.48 17.29 17.85
C THR A 98 -7.66 18.58 17.71
N PRO A 99 -8.11 19.71 18.28
CA PRO A 99 -7.28 20.92 18.35
C PRO A 99 -6.01 20.66 19.15
N VAL A 100 -4.88 21.16 18.66
CA VAL A 100 -3.61 21.07 19.39
C VAL A 100 -3.70 21.89 20.69
N PRO A 101 -3.28 21.34 21.84
CA PRO A 101 -3.24 22.08 23.09
C PRO A 101 -2.39 23.35 22.94
N GLY A 102 -2.97 24.52 23.26
CA GLY A 102 -2.30 25.81 23.13
C GLY A 102 -2.36 26.43 21.73
N ASN A 103 -2.76 25.69 20.69
CA ASN A 103 -2.94 26.22 19.34
C ASN A 103 -4.25 25.73 18.69
N ARG A 104 -5.36 26.44 18.99
CA ARG A 104 -6.70 26.07 18.47
C ARG A 104 -6.84 26.15 16.94
N LYS A 105 -5.88 26.78 16.25
CA LYS A 105 -5.91 26.87 14.76
C LYS A 105 -5.30 25.63 14.11
N GLU A 106 -4.55 24.85 14.85
CA GLU A 106 -3.94 23.63 14.38
C GLU A 106 -4.76 22.42 14.80
N ILE A 107 -5.04 21.54 13.84
CA ILE A 107 -5.85 20.33 14.02
C ILE A 107 -4.95 19.14 13.78
N GLU A 108 -4.94 18.24 14.75
CA GLU A 108 -4.32 16.92 14.64
C GLU A 108 -5.36 15.83 14.38
N LEU A 109 -4.95 14.84 13.62
CA LEU A 109 -5.69 13.62 13.36
C LEU A 109 -5.17 12.55 14.31
N GLY A 110 -6.07 11.86 14.97
CA GLY A 110 -5.78 10.70 15.80
C GLY A 110 -6.78 9.59 15.51
N LEU A 111 -6.43 8.36 15.83
CA LEU A 111 -7.36 7.24 15.70
C LEU A 111 -8.40 7.27 16.82
N THR A 112 -9.59 6.78 16.50
CA THR A 112 -10.57 6.35 17.50
C THR A 112 -10.29 4.90 17.91
N ALA A 113 -10.94 4.37 18.92
CA ALA A 113 -10.83 2.95 19.28
C ALA A 113 -11.16 2.01 18.10
N ASP A 114 -12.16 2.37 17.28
CA ASP A 114 -12.49 1.63 16.06
C ASP A 114 -11.42 1.82 14.98
N GLY A 115 -10.84 3.02 14.89
CA GLY A 115 -9.71 3.31 14.00
C GLY A 115 -8.47 2.50 14.35
N GLU A 116 -8.12 2.39 15.64
CA GLU A 116 -6.99 1.56 16.12
C GLU A 116 -7.20 0.09 15.75
N LEU A 117 -8.41 -0.43 15.96
CA LEU A 117 -8.75 -1.80 15.64
C LEU A 117 -8.62 -2.08 14.13
N VAL A 118 -9.15 -1.20 13.28
CA VAL A 118 -9.05 -1.36 11.81
C VAL A 118 -7.61 -1.21 11.33
N ALA A 119 -6.83 -0.27 11.88
CA ALA A 119 -5.42 -0.10 11.57
C ALA A 119 -4.59 -1.33 11.97
N ASP A 120 -4.87 -1.94 13.13
CA ASP A 120 -4.20 -3.16 13.57
C ASP A 120 -4.52 -4.36 12.66
N LEU A 121 -5.75 -4.50 12.21
CA LEU A 121 -6.13 -5.52 11.23
C LEU A 121 -5.45 -5.31 9.88
N HIS A 122 -5.35 -4.08 9.41
CA HIS A 122 -4.62 -3.75 8.18
C HIS A 122 -3.12 -4.08 8.29
N ARG A 123 -2.50 -3.81 9.45
CA ARG A 123 -1.11 -4.21 9.73
C ARG A 123 -0.96 -5.74 9.70
N LYS A 124 -1.86 -6.48 10.35
CA LYS A 124 -1.87 -7.96 10.32
C LYS A 124 -2.05 -8.53 8.92
N LEU A 125 -2.88 -7.91 8.08
CA LEU A 125 -3.01 -8.26 6.67
C LEU A 125 -1.66 -8.14 5.95
N HIS A 126 -0.97 -7.01 6.10
CA HIS A 126 0.34 -6.84 5.47
C HIS A 126 1.39 -7.82 5.99
N GLU A 127 1.40 -8.11 7.30
CA GLU A 127 2.28 -9.13 7.88
C GLU A 127 2.04 -10.52 7.27
N GLU A 128 0.79 -10.87 6.99
CA GLU A 128 0.44 -12.15 6.34
C GLU A 128 0.85 -12.16 4.87
N MET A 129 0.63 -11.07 4.14
CA MET A 129 1.08 -10.91 2.75
C MET A 129 2.62 -11.01 2.64
N ASP A 130 3.33 -10.33 3.55
CA ASP A 130 4.79 -10.37 3.60
C ASP A 130 5.31 -11.78 3.93
N ARG A 131 4.63 -12.50 4.84
CA ARG A 131 4.94 -13.90 5.15
C ARG A 131 4.77 -14.77 3.92
N GLY A 132 3.62 -14.67 3.23
CA GLY A 132 3.35 -15.42 2.01
C GLY A 132 4.38 -15.14 0.91
N THR A 133 4.74 -13.86 0.72
CA THR A 133 5.78 -13.46 -0.24
C THR A 133 7.15 -14.03 0.14
N ARG A 134 7.52 -13.96 1.42
CA ARG A 134 8.77 -14.54 1.93
C ARG A 134 8.82 -16.05 1.70
N ASP A 135 7.77 -16.78 2.07
CA ASP A 135 7.69 -18.23 1.91
C ASP A 135 7.75 -18.64 0.43
N PHE A 136 7.16 -17.82 -0.46
CA PHE A 136 7.27 -18.03 -1.90
C PHE A 136 8.72 -17.83 -2.39
N LEU A 137 9.40 -16.78 -1.95
CA LEU A 137 10.75 -16.44 -2.38
C LEU A 137 11.82 -17.37 -1.80
N LEU A 138 11.60 -17.96 -0.62
CA LEU A 138 12.52 -18.93 -0.02
C LEU A 138 12.73 -20.20 -0.86
N ARG A 139 11.89 -20.46 -1.87
CA ARG A 139 12.07 -21.60 -2.81
C ARG A 139 13.20 -21.38 -3.82
N TYR A 140 13.69 -20.16 -3.97
CA TYR A 140 14.71 -19.80 -4.95
C TYR A 140 16.10 -19.74 -4.31
N SER A 141 17.13 -19.99 -5.11
CA SER A 141 18.50 -19.87 -4.63
C SER A 141 18.88 -18.40 -4.37
N GLY A 142 19.89 -18.18 -3.50
CA GLY A 142 20.41 -16.83 -3.25
C GLY A 142 20.89 -16.13 -4.53
N THR A 143 21.43 -16.88 -5.49
CA THR A 143 21.85 -16.33 -6.77
C THR A 143 20.67 -15.83 -7.61
N ASP A 144 19.57 -16.60 -7.66
CA ASP A 144 18.36 -16.20 -8.38
C ASP A 144 17.75 -14.93 -7.74
N LEU A 145 17.70 -14.88 -6.40
CA LEU A 145 17.20 -13.73 -5.67
C LEU A 145 18.06 -12.48 -5.89
N GLN A 146 19.38 -12.60 -5.96
CA GLN A 146 20.27 -11.48 -6.26
C GLN A 146 20.02 -10.92 -7.67
N VAL A 147 19.80 -11.78 -8.67
CA VAL A 147 19.44 -11.35 -10.03
C VAL A 147 18.09 -10.62 -10.00
N LEU A 148 17.10 -11.17 -9.29
CA LEU A 148 15.77 -10.57 -9.17
C LEU A 148 15.83 -9.20 -8.50
N VAL A 149 16.57 -9.06 -7.40
CA VAL A 149 16.77 -7.76 -6.70
C VAL A 149 17.40 -6.73 -7.64
N LYS A 150 18.42 -7.13 -8.42
CA LYS A 150 19.04 -6.24 -9.39
C LYS A 150 18.05 -5.76 -10.45
N VAL A 151 17.34 -6.69 -11.08
CA VAL A 151 16.38 -6.37 -12.17
C VAL A 151 15.23 -5.50 -11.65
N LEU A 152 14.64 -5.86 -10.52
CA LEU A 152 13.56 -5.08 -9.90
C LEU A 152 14.05 -3.70 -9.43
N GLY A 153 15.26 -3.60 -8.90
CA GLY A 153 15.87 -2.33 -8.51
C GLY A 153 16.09 -1.40 -9.71
N ASP A 154 16.59 -1.94 -10.82
CA ASP A 154 16.75 -1.19 -12.07
C ASP A 154 15.40 -0.73 -12.63
N LEU A 155 14.37 -1.59 -12.58
CA LEU A 155 13.01 -1.25 -12.98
C LEU A 155 12.39 -0.16 -12.08
N ALA A 156 12.55 -0.26 -10.76
CA ALA A 156 12.05 0.71 -9.81
C ALA A 156 12.71 2.08 -9.95
N GLY A 157 13.99 2.12 -10.36
CA GLY A 157 14.71 3.35 -10.65
C GLY A 157 14.52 3.89 -12.08
N ALA A 158 13.85 3.14 -12.95
CA ALA A 158 13.60 3.56 -14.32
C ALA A 158 12.52 4.65 -14.38
N HIS A 159 12.63 5.55 -15.34
CA HIS A 159 11.63 6.57 -15.62
C HIS A 159 11.05 6.42 -17.03
N LYS A 160 9.89 7.01 -17.27
CA LYS A 160 9.30 7.03 -18.61
C LYS A 160 9.76 8.28 -19.37
N ASP A 161 10.25 8.07 -20.59
CA ASP A 161 10.42 9.12 -21.59
C ASP A 161 9.43 8.85 -22.73
N GLY A 162 8.33 9.60 -22.69
CA GLY A 162 7.15 9.29 -23.51
C GLY A 162 6.58 7.91 -23.17
N VAL A 163 6.60 6.98 -24.16
CA VAL A 163 6.14 5.58 -24.00
C VAL A 163 7.27 4.61 -23.67
N ARG A 164 8.51 5.07 -23.65
CA ARG A 164 9.71 4.23 -23.46
C ARG A 164 10.13 4.20 -22.00
N LEU A 165 10.52 3.02 -21.53
CA LEU A 165 11.18 2.86 -20.24
C LEU A 165 12.67 3.13 -20.40
N VAL A 166 13.20 4.09 -19.66
CA VAL A 166 14.62 4.47 -19.66
C VAL A 166 15.26 4.03 -18.36
N PRO A 167 16.36 3.27 -18.38
CA PRO A 167 17.03 2.84 -17.16
C PRO A 167 17.56 4.04 -16.36
N PRO A 168 17.74 3.90 -15.03
CA PRO A 168 18.37 4.93 -14.23
C PRO A 168 19.80 5.19 -14.72
N ALA A 169 20.30 6.41 -14.55
CA ALA A 169 21.68 6.72 -14.84
C ALA A 169 22.61 5.77 -14.07
N ALA A 170 23.68 5.29 -14.74
CA ALA A 170 24.66 4.43 -14.08
C ALA A 170 25.16 5.11 -12.80
N ARG A 171 25.09 4.41 -11.67
CA ARG A 171 25.70 4.90 -10.43
C ARG A 171 27.23 4.90 -10.64
N PRO A 172 27.91 6.00 -10.28
CA PRO A 172 29.37 6.09 -10.37
C PRO A 172 30.06 5.05 -9.50
#